data_0748edc4d7b6258dd5489c0a41bcbb62
#
_entry.id   0748edc4d7b6258dd5489c0a41bcbb62
#
_cell.length_a   1.000
_cell.length_b   1.000
_cell.length_c   1.000
_cell.angle_alpha   90.00
_cell.angle_beta   90.00
_cell.angle_gamma   90.00
#
_symmetry.space_group_name_H-M   'P 1'
#
loop_
_entity.id
_entity.type
_entity.pdbx_description
1 polymer ?
#
loop_
_entity_poly.entity_id
_entity_poly.type
_entity_poly.pdbx_seq_one_letter_code
_entity_poly.pdbx_strand_id
1 'polypeptide(L)'
;MAAAVVAASCGRTARVEAVIPDAASSDVVVKLLDVNRFEVLDTVKADANGKLSYKVSVEKGQPEFVYLFHNDKKVASLILKDGDKVSVTADTLGNCNIAGSEESVKLAQVEKEYAEVMGKVTSLAYAIQDATNESEANVLRQELGKTFVDYYRSRVKYVMANSHSLSVIPVFYQTLSPELPVFGQATDAIHFRNAVDSLSTVYPESKYIKALSKEAEKRFGYMELQSRIMSAEAIGYPEIILPNIKGEKCKLSEVDAKVVMVHFWSASSAEQKMFNQDILKPVYDEFHSKGFEIYQVALDVDKGLWAQVVKEQKLPWISVCDSRGSGSPYIPTYNISALPAFYIIANGELVDGSLVDDKSLRATIKKLVK
;
A
#
# COMPACT_ATOMS: atom_id res chain seq x y z
N MET A 1 -14.30 48.78 -21.26
CA MET A 1 -14.37 48.53 -19.82
C MET A 1 -14.95 47.15 -19.62
N ALA A 2 -14.12 46.15 -19.40
CA ALA A 2 -14.53 44.79 -19.10
C ALA A 2 -14.60 44.67 -17.58
N ALA A 3 -15.79 44.53 -17.02
CA ALA A 3 -16.01 44.28 -15.60
C ALA A 3 -15.61 42.82 -15.30
N ALA A 4 -14.51 42.65 -14.58
CA ALA A 4 -14.16 41.38 -13.99
C ALA A 4 -15.16 41.05 -12.86
N VAL A 5 -16.05 40.12 -13.11
CA VAL A 5 -16.90 39.52 -12.08
C VAL A 5 -15.96 38.68 -11.21
N VAL A 6 -15.53 39.21 -10.09
CA VAL A 6 -14.96 38.46 -8.99
C VAL A 6 -16.10 37.67 -8.39
N ALA A 7 -16.19 36.38 -8.75
CA ALA A 7 -17.04 35.43 -8.03
C ALA A 7 -16.50 35.33 -6.60
N ALA A 8 -17.14 36.01 -5.66
CA ALA A 8 -16.92 35.81 -4.25
C ALA A 8 -17.39 34.37 -3.94
N SER A 9 -16.46 33.45 -3.96
CA SER A 9 -16.62 32.14 -3.33
C SER A 9 -16.98 32.43 -1.87
N CYS A 10 -18.24 32.22 -1.47
CA CYS A 10 -18.63 32.18 -0.07
C CYS A 10 -17.89 31.00 0.58
N GLY A 11 -16.63 31.22 0.90
CA GLY A 11 -15.80 30.24 1.61
C GLY A 11 -16.46 29.93 2.93
N ARG A 12 -16.90 28.71 3.08
CA ARG A 12 -17.38 28.21 4.36
C ARG A 12 -16.17 28.09 5.27
N THR A 13 -16.34 28.41 6.55
CA THR A 13 -15.22 28.50 7.49
C THR A 13 -15.53 27.70 8.75
N ALA A 14 -14.52 27.03 9.27
CA ALA A 14 -14.48 26.57 10.66
C ALA A 14 -13.81 27.65 11.52
N ARG A 15 -14.24 27.79 12.77
CA ARG A 15 -13.67 28.72 13.75
C ARG A 15 -13.03 27.94 14.87
N VAL A 16 -11.79 28.27 15.16
CA VAL A 16 -11.01 27.75 16.29
C VAL A 16 -10.81 28.86 17.32
N GLU A 17 -11.19 28.62 18.57
CA GLU A 17 -10.89 29.44 19.72
C GLU A 17 -9.98 28.62 20.63
N ALA A 18 -8.74 29.06 20.82
CA ALA A 18 -7.77 28.33 21.62
C ALA A 18 -7.30 29.17 22.82
N VAL A 19 -7.02 28.48 23.92
CA VAL A 19 -6.36 29.00 25.10
C VAL A 19 -5.12 28.15 25.37
N ILE A 20 -3.95 28.75 25.21
CA ILE A 20 -2.65 28.10 25.38
C ILE A 20 -1.84 29.00 26.32
N PRO A 21 -1.91 28.77 27.65
CA PRO A 21 -1.24 29.66 28.62
C PRO A 21 0.26 29.84 28.37
N ASP A 22 0.94 28.78 27.93
CA ASP A 22 2.38 28.81 27.60
C ASP A 22 2.71 29.70 26.39
N ALA A 23 1.71 30.03 25.56
CA ALA A 23 1.84 30.91 24.41
C ALA A 23 1.40 32.36 24.71
N ALA A 24 1.25 32.76 25.98
CA ALA A 24 0.85 34.11 26.34
C ALA A 24 1.74 35.17 25.73
N SER A 25 1.13 36.12 24.99
CA SER A 25 1.81 37.20 24.26
C SER A 25 2.80 36.72 23.16
N SER A 26 2.71 35.45 22.76
CA SER A 26 3.60 34.80 21.80
C SER A 26 2.85 34.38 20.53
N ASP A 27 3.60 33.95 19.55
CA ASP A 27 3.06 33.48 18.27
C ASP A 27 2.67 31.99 18.32
N VAL A 28 1.53 31.68 17.73
CA VAL A 28 1.07 30.31 17.48
C VAL A 28 0.91 30.12 15.97
N VAL A 29 1.63 29.14 15.42
CA VAL A 29 1.62 28.83 14.01
C VAL A 29 0.48 27.86 13.72
N VAL A 30 -0.40 28.23 12.80
CA VAL A 30 -1.49 27.37 12.30
C VAL A 30 -1.00 26.69 11.04
N LYS A 31 -1.00 25.36 11.04
CA LYS A 31 -0.56 24.55 9.90
C LYS A 31 -1.68 23.66 9.40
N LEU A 32 -1.78 23.50 8.09
CA LEU A 32 -2.62 22.50 7.41
C LEU A 32 -1.76 21.27 7.08
N LEU A 33 -2.28 20.08 7.25
CA LEU A 33 -1.67 18.88 6.70
C LEU A 33 -2.16 18.68 5.27
N ASP A 34 -1.31 18.93 4.28
CA ASP A 34 -1.59 18.59 2.89
C ASP A 34 -1.05 17.18 2.60
N VAL A 35 -1.90 16.18 2.89
CA VAL A 35 -1.61 14.74 2.78
C VAL A 35 -0.42 14.28 3.62
N ASN A 36 0.82 14.66 3.25
CA ASN A 36 2.06 14.22 3.91
C ASN A 36 3.03 15.36 4.24
N ARG A 37 2.62 16.62 4.03
CA ARG A 37 3.43 17.81 4.34
C ARG A 37 2.59 18.84 5.06
N PHE A 38 3.25 19.63 5.92
CA PHE A 38 2.60 20.78 6.55
C PHE A 38 2.74 22.02 5.67
N GLU A 39 1.63 22.74 5.50
CA GLU A 39 1.57 24.07 4.94
C GLU A 39 1.26 25.05 6.09
N VAL A 40 2.02 26.13 6.19
CA VAL A 40 1.71 27.19 7.15
C VAL A 40 0.56 28.03 6.59
N LEU A 41 -0.57 28.01 7.30
CA LEU A 41 -1.72 28.85 6.96
C LEU A 41 -1.55 30.27 7.47
N ASP A 42 -1.09 30.41 8.73
CA ASP A 42 -0.93 31.71 9.37
C ASP A 42 -0.08 31.59 10.65
N THR A 43 0.33 32.74 11.15
CA THR A 43 0.95 32.90 12.47
C THR A 43 0.11 33.91 13.28
N VAL A 44 -0.55 33.42 14.31
CA VAL A 44 -1.51 34.18 15.11
C VAL A 44 -0.89 34.52 16.46
N LYS A 45 -0.88 35.79 16.82
CA LYS A 45 -0.42 36.22 18.14
C LYS A 45 -1.48 36.00 19.20
N ALA A 46 -1.16 35.19 20.22
CA ALA A 46 -2.02 35.03 21.39
C ALA A 46 -2.01 36.29 22.27
N ASP A 47 -3.11 36.53 22.97
CA ASP A 47 -3.18 37.61 23.95
C ASP A 47 -2.38 37.32 25.24
N ALA A 48 -2.43 38.24 26.21
CA ALA A 48 -1.71 38.10 27.49
C ALA A 48 -2.15 36.88 28.34
N ASN A 49 -3.29 36.26 27.99
CA ASN A 49 -3.80 35.06 28.66
C ASN A 49 -3.61 33.80 27.80
N GLY A 50 -2.87 33.91 26.70
CA GLY A 50 -2.69 32.78 25.74
C GLY A 50 -3.90 32.48 24.88
N LYS A 51 -4.90 33.41 24.80
CA LYS A 51 -6.09 33.23 24.01
C LYS A 51 -5.86 33.71 22.57
N LEU A 52 -6.33 32.93 21.62
CA LEU A 52 -6.34 33.26 20.20
C LEU A 52 -7.63 32.76 19.52
N SER A 53 -7.96 33.37 18.37
CA SER A 53 -9.07 32.94 17.51
C SER A 53 -8.60 32.94 16.08
N TYR A 54 -8.92 31.85 15.33
CA TYR A 54 -8.58 31.72 13.95
C TYR A 54 -9.73 31.14 13.12
N LYS A 55 -9.85 31.56 11.87
CA LYS A 55 -10.82 31.03 10.92
C LYS A 55 -10.10 30.26 9.85
N VAL A 56 -10.48 29.00 9.67
CA VAL A 56 -9.95 28.11 8.63
C VAL A 56 -10.96 28.01 7.50
N SER A 57 -10.51 28.18 6.26
CA SER A 57 -11.34 27.89 5.08
C SER A 57 -11.47 26.38 4.93
N VAL A 58 -12.70 25.86 4.92
CA VAL A 58 -12.98 24.44 4.76
C VAL A 58 -14.09 24.27 3.74
N GLU A 59 -13.84 23.53 2.69
CA GLU A 59 -14.86 23.23 1.68
C GLU A 59 -15.90 22.25 2.22
N LYS A 60 -17.13 22.41 1.75
CA LYS A 60 -18.24 21.52 2.17
C LYS A 60 -17.93 20.07 1.80
N GLY A 61 -18.00 19.19 2.81
CA GLY A 61 -17.75 17.76 2.63
C GLY A 61 -16.27 17.40 2.48
N GLN A 62 -15.36 18.37 2.63
CA GLN A 62 -13.90 18.15 2.60
C GLN A 62 -13.24 18.64 3.90
N PRO A 63 -13.34 17.84 4.98
CA PRO A 63 -12.71 18.20 6.24
C PRO A 63 -11.19 18.30 6.10
N GLU A 64 -10.58 19.20 6.90
CA GLU A 64 -9.16 19.47 6.86
C GLU A 64 -8.48 19.13 8.19
N PHE A 65 -7.26 18.60 8.13
CA PHE A 65 -6.42 18.40 9.30
C PHE A 65 -5.62 19.68 9.56
N VAL A 66 -5.88 20.30 10.71
CA VAL A 66 -5.26 21.57 11.11
C VAL A 66 -4.56 21.39 12.45
N TYR A 67 -3.37 21.94 12.55
CA TYR A 67 -2.49 21.79 13.70
C TYR A 67 -2.07 23.15 14.24
N LEU A 68 -2.04 23.27 15.57
CA LEU A 68 -1.50 24.44 16.26
C LEU A 68 -0.11 24.11 16.81
N PHE A 69 0.83 24.97 16.53
CA PHE A 69 2.22 24.85 16.98
C PHE A 69 2.64 26.10 17.80
N HIS A 70 3.32 25.88 18.89
CA HIS A 70 4.00 26.91 19.64
C HIS A 70 5.46 26.51 19.88
N ASN A 71 6.42 27.38 19.51
CA ASN A 71 7.87 27.10 19.61
C ASN A 71 8.23 25.70 18.99
N ASP A 72 7.77 25.43 17.77
CA ASP A 72 7.94 24.17 17.06
C ASP A 72 7.32 22.93 17.71
N LYS A 73 6.69 23.06 18.88
CA LYS A 73 5.92 21.99 19.51
C LYS A 73 4.49 22.02 19.03
N LYS A 74 3.99 20.86 18.63
CA LYS A 74 2.57 20.67 18.32
C LYS A 74 1.78 20.69 19.64
N VAL A 75 0.82 21.61 19.77
CA VAL A 75 -0.02 21.79 20.97
C VAL A 75 -1.46 21.32 20.78
N ALA A 76 -1.95 21.28 19.53
CA ALA A 76 -3.26 20.73 19.24
C ALA A 76 -3.33 20.18 17.80
N SER A 77 -4.17 19.17 17.61
CA SER A 77 -4.50 18.54 16.34
C SER A 77 -6.00 18.52 16.15
N LEU A 78 -6.48 19.02 15.01
CA LEU A 78 -7.87 19.23 14.74
C LEU A 78 -8.25 18.60 13.40
N ILE A 79 -9.45 18.06 13.31
CA ILE A 79 -10.13 17.75 12.05
C ILE A 79 -11.35 18.68 11.99
N LEU A 80 -11.31 19.63 11.07
CA LEU A 80 -12.29 20.68 10.97
C LEU A 80 -13.21 20.46 9.77
N LYS A 81 -14.52 20.53 10.00
CA LYS A 81 -15.56 20.54 8.99
C LYS A 81 -16.07 21.96 8.79
N ASP A 82 -16.68 22.18 7.64
CA ASP A 82 -17.39 23.43 7.35
C ASP A 82 -18.45 23.72 8.45
N GLY A 83 -18.35 24.93 9.01
CA GLY A 83 -19.23 25.41 10.06
C GLY A 83 -18.84 25.03 11.47
N ASP A 84 -17.79 24.24 11.69
CA ASP A 84 -17.33 23.88 13.04
C ASP A 84 -16.95 25.12 13.88
N LYS A 85 -17.30 25.07 15.16
CA LYS A 85 -16.87 26.02 16.18
C LYS A 85 -16.18 25.25 17.28
N VAL A 86 -14.86 25.25 17.22
CA VAL A 86 -14.02 24.41 18.08
C VAL A 86 -13.37 25.25 19.16
N SER A 87 -13.47 24.81 20.40
CA SER A 87 -12.71 25.34 21.52
C SER A 87 -11.59 24.37 21.90
N VAL A 88 -10.40 24.91 22.10
CA VAL A 88 -9.19 24.19 22.46
C VAL A 88 -8.61 24.78 23.74
N THR A 89 -8.28 23.93 24.70
CA THR A 89 -7.42 24.30 25.84
C THR A 89 -6.22 23.34 25.81
N ALA A 90 -5.02 23.88 25.63
CA ALA A 90 -3.82 23.07 25.48
C ALA A 90 -2.60 23.71 26.19
N ASP A 91 -1.60 22.86 26.44
CA ASP A 91 -0.30 23.29 26.96
C ASP A 91 0.85 22.68 26.13
N THR A 92 2.07 23.06 26.46
CA THR A 92 3.28 22.53 25.81
C THR A 92 3.76 21.21 26.40
N LEU A 93 3.06 20.67 27.40
CA LEU A 93 3.33 19.37 28.04
C LEU A 93 2.55 18.23 27.40
N GLY A 94 1.65 18.55 26.46
CA GLY A 94 0.85 17.56 25.72
C GLY A 94 -0.57 17.39 26.24
N ASN A 95 -1.00 18.21 27.23
CA ASN A 95 -2.40 18.22 27.64
C ASN A 95 -3.21 19.02 26.62
N CYS A 96 -4.24 18.41 26.06
CA CYS A 96 -5.12 19.04 25.10
C CYS A 96 -6.56 18.60 25.33
N ASN A 97 -7.44 19.58 25.53
CA ASN A 97 -8.89 19.36 25.64
C ASN A 97 -9.59 20.10 24.50
N ILE A 98 -10.43 19.39 23.77
CA ILE A 98 -11.11 19.90 22.59
C ILE A 98 -12.62 19.70 22.75
N ALA A 99 -13.39 20.71 22.35
CA ALA A 99 -14.86 20.64 22.28
C ALA A 99 -15.36 21.31 21.00
N GLY A 100 -16.57 20.91 20.54
CA GLY A 100 -17.23 21.49 19.36
C GLY A 100 -16.93 20.79 18.01
N SER A 101 -16.07 19.75 18.01
CA SER A 101 -15.86 18.89 16.84
C SER A 101 -15.62 17.45 17.30
N GLU A 102 -16.52 16.54 16.95
CA GLU A 102 -16.40 15.11 17.30
C GLU A 102 -15.15 14.47 16.69
N GLU A 103 -14.83 14.81 15.43
CA GLU A 103 -13.64 14.31 14.75
C GLU A 103 -12.36 14.77 15.44
N SER A 104 -12.30 16.04 15.87
CA SER A 104 -11.14 16.57 16.60
C SER A 104 -11.00 15.94 17.98
N VAL A 105 -12.09 15.66 18.68
CA VAL A 105 -12.08 14.95 19.98
C VAL A 105 -11.53 13.54 19.80
N LYS A 106 -11.98 12.80 18.76
CA LYS A 106 -11.46 11.48 18.44
C LYS A 106 -9.97 11.51 18.10
N LEU A 107 -9.54 12.49 17.31
CA LEU A 107 -8.13 12.66 16.97
C LEU A 107 -7.27 12.92 18.21
N ALA A 108 -7.71 13.81 19.10
CA ALA A 108 -7.01 14.09 20.35
C ALA A 108 -6.86 12.85 21.25
N GLN A 109 -7.92 12.01 21.30
CA GLN A 109 -7.86 10.74 22.03
C GLN A 109 -6.84 9.77 21.41
N VAL A 110 -6.81 9.64 20.08
CA VAL A 110 -5.82 8.83 19.35
C VAL A 110 -4.40 9.28 19.67
N GLU A 111 -4.15 10.60 19.64
CA GLU A 111 -2.82 11.15 19.91
C GLU A 111 -2.39 10.96 21.36
N LYS A 112 -3.33 11.13 22.31
CA LYS A 112 -3.05 10.87 23.72
C LYS A 112 -2.64 9.42 23.96
N GLU A 113 -3.43 8.46 23.46
CA GLU A 113 -3.12 7.03 23.59
C GLU A 113 -1.79 6.65 22.90
N TYR A 114 -1.47 7.31 21.79
CA TYR A 114 -0.19 7.13 21.12
C TYR A 114 0.97 7.68 21.94
N ALA A 115 0.83 8.86 22.53
CA ALA A 115 1.85 9.43 23.41
C ALA A 115 2.11 8.56 24.64
N GLU A 116 1.05 8.00 25.26
CA GLU A 116 1.16 7.09 26.40
C GLU A 116 1.95 5.82 26.05
N VAL A 117 1.63 5.17 24.92
CA VAL A 117 2.38 3.96 24.50
C VAL A 117 3.82 4.30 24.12
N MET A 118 4.06 5.44 23.46
CA MET A 118 5.41 5.90 23.13
C MET A 118 6.26 6.13 24.37
N GLY A 119 5.68 6.73 25.42
CA GLY A 119 6.34 6.88 26.73
C GLY A 119 6.74 5.53 27.33
N LYS A 120 5.82 4.55 27.31
CA LYS A 120 6.10 3.19 27.79
C LYS A 120 7.19 2.48 26.97
N VAL A 121 7.11 2.53 25.64
CA VAL A 121 8.10 1.94 24.74
C VAL A 121 9.49 2.55 24.97
N THR A 122 9.56 3.88 25.08
CA THR A 122 10.81 4.59 25.37
C THR A 122 11.40 4.18 26.71
N SER A 123 10.58 4.10 27.76
CA SER A 123 11.04 3.66 29.09
C SER A 123 11.55 2.22 29.08
N LEU A 124 10.86 1.30 28.37
CA LEU A 124 11.30 -0.08 28.21
C LEU A 124 12.61 -0.18 27.40
N ALA A 125 12.76 0.64 26.36
CA ALA A 125 13.99 0.65 25.56
C ALA A 125 15.21 1.07 26.40
N TYR A 126 15.08 2.11 27.23
CA TYR A 126 16.14 2.49 28.15
C TYR A 126 16.41 1.40 29.19
N ALA A 127 15.36 0.81 29.78
CA ALA A 127 15.54 -0.26 30.76
C ALA A 127 16.24 -1.51 30.17
N ILE A 128 15.98 -1.83 28.90
CA ILE A 128 16.68 -2.92 28.19
C ILE A 128 18.16 -2.57 28.01
N GLN A 129 18.48 -1.31 27.71
CA GLN A 129 19.86 -0.84 27.54
C GLN A 129 20.63 -0.88 28.86
N ASP A 130 19.97 -0.55 29.98
CA ASP A 130 20.57 -0.48 31.31
C ASP A 130 20.53 -1.85 32.05
N ALA A 131 19.96 -2.90 31.47
CA ALA A 131 19.83 -4.21 32.08
C ALA A 131 21.20 -4.80 32.45
N THR A 132 21.31 -5.31 33.68
CA THR A 132 22.59 -5.81 34.22
C THR A 132 22.96 -7.20 33.72
N ASN A 133 21.99 -7.94 33.21
CA ASN A 133 22.19 -9.30 32.68
C ASN A 133 21.14 -9.65 31.62
N GLU A 134 21.43 -10.69 30.84
CA GLU A 134 20.60 -11.11 29.70
C GLU A 134 19.21 -11.62 30.12
N SER A 135 19.08 -12.20 31.31
CA SER A 135 17.78 -12.68 31.82
C SER A 135 16.82 -11.50 32.06
N GLU A 136 17.31 -10.46 32.68
CA GLU A 136 16.56 -9.21 32.90
C GLU A 136 16.19 -8.54 31.56
N ALA A 137 17.15 -8.42 30.65
CA ALA A 137 16.92 -7.87 29.33
C ALA A 137 15.84 -8.64 28.55
N ASN A 138 15.83 -9.97 28.66
CA ASN A 138 14.83 -10.81 28.00
C ASN A 138 13.42 -10.61 28.55
N VAL A 139 13.26 -10.44 29.85
CA VAL A 139 11.95 -10.12 30.45
C VAL A 139 11.42 -8.78 29.92
N LEU A 140 12.29 -7.76 29.85
CA LEU A 140 11.92 -6.44 29.33
C LEU A 140 11.58 -6.47 27.82
N ARG A 141 12.32 -7.27 27.01
CA ARG A 141 11.99 -7.48 25.59
C ARG A 141 10.63 -8.16 25.42
N GLN A 142 10.29 -9.13 26.27
CA GLN A 142 8.96 -9.75 26.24
C GLN A 142 7.86 -8.75 26.60
N GLU A 143 8.10 -7.87 27.58
CA GLU A 143 7.14 -6.81 27.92
C GLU A 143 6.98 -5.80 26.79
N LEU A 144 8.08 -5.43 26.11
CA LEU A 144 8.04 -4.58 24.92
C LEU A 144 7.20 -5.21 23.81
N GLY A 145 7.44 -6.51 23.52
CA GLY A 145 6.67 -7.26 22.54
C GLY A 145 5.18 -7.34 22.89
N LYS A 146 4.84 -7.59 24.15
CA LYS A 146 3.46 -7.55 24.64
C LYS A 146 2.84 -6.17 24.47
N THR A 147 3.57 -5.12 24.83
CA THR A 147 3.11 -3.72 24.68
C THR A 147 2.78 -3.41 23.22
N PHE A 148 3.61 -3.83 22.26
CA PHE A 148 3.34 -3.70 20.84
C PHE A 148 2.05 -4.43 20.43
N VAL A 149 1.92 -5.71 20.78
CA VAL A 149 0.75 -6.54 20.41
C VAL A 149 -0.53 -5.96 20.98
N ASP A 150 -0.54 -5.54 22.24
CA ASP A 150 -1.71 -4.96 22.89
C ASP A 150 -2.10 -3.63 22.24
N TYR A 151 -1.11 -2.80 21.91
CA TYR A 151 -1.35 -1.54 21.21
C TYR A 151 -1.89 -1.78 19.78
N TYR A 152 -1.25 -2.65 19.01
CA TYR A 152 -1.72 -3.04 17.68
C TYR A 152 -3.19 -3.49 17.69
N ARG A 153 -3.53 -4.42 18.60
CA ARG A 153 -4.91 -4.89 18.76
C ARG A 153 -5.89 -3.77 19.10
N SER A 154 -5.46 -2.83 19.94
CA SER A 154 -6.29 -1.67 20.28
C SER A 154 -6.51 -0.78 19.06
N ARG A 155 -5.50 -0.59 18.20
CA ARG A 155 -5.61 0.23 16.98
C ARG A 155 -6.48 -0.44 15.93
N VAL A 156 -6.37 -1.74 15.74
CA VAL A 156 -7.30 -2.49 14.87
C VAL A 156 -8.74 -2.32 15.33
N LYS A 157 -9.02 -2.48 16.63
CA LYS A 157 -10.37 -2.25 17.19
C LYS A 157 -10.84 -0.82 16.98
N TYR A 158 -9.96 0.17 17.18
CA TYR A 158 -10.29 1.58 16.98
C TYR A 158 -10.68 1.86 15.51
N VAL A 159 -9.87 1.41 14.55
CA VAL A 159 -10.14 1.57 13.12
C VAL A 159 -11.47 0.94 12.72
N MET A 160 -11.75 -0.27 13.20
CA MET A 160 -13.02 -0.95 12.92
C MET A 160 -14.22 -0.21 13.52
N ALA A 161 -14.12 0.26 14.76
CA ALA A 161 -15.20 0.97 15.45
C ALA A 161 -15.45 2.38 14.89
N ASN A 162 -14.45 3.00 14.28
CA ASN A 162 -14.51 4.38 13.76
C ASN A 162 -14.33 4.45 12.24
N SER A 163 -14.75 3.42 11.50
CA SER A 163 -14.47 3.25 10.06
C SER A 163 -14.96 4.41 9.17
N HIS A 164 -15.87 5.26 9.65
CA HIS A 164 -16.40 6.45 8.95
C HIS A 164 -15.80 7.77 9.47
N SER A 165 -14.82 7.72 10.36
CA SER A 165 -14.15 8.88 10.94
C SER A 165 -12.75 9.08 10.33
N LEU A 166 -12.43 10.32 9.93
CA LEU A 166 -11.10 10.65 9.43
C LEU A 166 -9.99 10.47 10.47
N SER A 167 -10.33 10.40 11.76
CA SER A 167 -9.37 10.14 12.84
C SER A 167 -8.66 8.79 12.73
N VAL A 168 -9.16 7.85 11.91
CA VAL A 168 -8.48 6.58 11.64
C VAL A 168 -7.26 6.73 10.72
N ILE A 169 -7.21 7.79 9.89
CA ILE A 169 -6.12 7.98 8.91
C ILE A 169 -4.76 8.09 9.61
N PRO A 170 -4.54 8.96 10.60
CA PRO A 170 -3.25 9.01 11.31
C PRO A 170 -2.88 7.70 11.99
N VAL A 171 -3.86 6.90 12.42
CA VAL A 171 -3.60 5.61 13.09
C VAL A 171 -2.85 4.63 12.20
N PHE A 172 -3.14 4.63 10.89
CA PHE A 172 -2.46 3.76 9.92
C PHE A 172 -0.97 4.07 9.74
N TYR A 173 -0.55 5.28 10.08
CA TYR A 173 0.83 5.75 9.90
C TYR A 173 1.62 5.83 11.20
N GLN A 174 1.05 5.35 12.32
CA GLN A 174 1.77 5.31 13.60
C GLN A 174 2.91 4.29 13.57
N THR A 175 4.04 4.67 14.18
CA THR A 175 5.23 3.81 14.33
C THR A 175 5.71 3.86 15.77
N LEU A 176 6.11 2.74 16.35
CA LEU A 176 6.72 2.72 17.69
C LEU A 176 8.24 2.87 17.66
N SER A 177 8.86 2.64 16.51
CA SER A 177 10.21 3.05 16.11
C SER A 177 10.23 3.24 14.59
N PRO A 178 11.30 3.79 13.98
CA PRO A 178 11.41 3.92 12.52
C PRO A 178 11.21 2.60 11.78
N GLU A 179 11.64 1.49 12.38
CA GLU A 179 11.55 0.14 11.79
C GLU A 179 10.30 -0.64 12.24
N LEU A 180 9.49 -0.08 13.15
CA LEU A 180 8.35 -0.78 13.75
C LEU A 180 7.03 -0.02 13.54
N PRO A 181 6.47 -0.04 12.31
CA PRO A 181 5.14 0.49 12.06
C PRO A 181 4.07 -0.35 12.76
N VAL A 182 3.03 0.32 13.29
CA VAL A 182 1.91 -0.37 13.96
C VAL A 182 1.15 -1.25 12.96
N PHE A 183 0.86 -0.75 11.76
CA PHE A 183 0.26 -1.49 10.65
C PHE A 183 1.35 -1.84 9.63
N GLY A 184 2.25 -2.77 9.97
CA GLY A 184 3.40 -3.16 9.17
C GLY A 184 3.30 -4.53 8.50
N GLN A 185 2.28 -5.34 8.83
CA GLN A 185 2.12 -6.68 8.26
C GLN A 185 1.45 -6.60 6.87
N ALA A 186 1.78 -7.54 6.00
CA ALA A 186 1.15 -7.61 4.67
C ALA A 186 -0.38 -7.72 4.76
N THR A 187 -0.88 -8.48 5.71
CA THR A 187 -2.33 -8.67 5.97
C THR A 187 -3.04 -7.40 6.43
N ASP A 188 -2.31 -6.40 6.94
CA ASP A 188 -2.89 -5.12 7.34
C ASP A 188 -3.47 -4.34 6.14
N ALA A 189 -3.07 -4.67 4.92
CA ALA A 189 -3.67 -4.15 3.69
C ALA A 189 -5.21 -4.22 3.69
N ILE A 190 -5.78 -5.25 4.32
CA ILE A 190 -7.23 -5.43 4.46
C ILE A 190 -7.86 -4.27 5.26
N HIS A 191 -7.20 -3.84 6.34
CA HIS A 191 -7.69 -2.72 7.16
C HIS A 191 -7.67 -1.40 6.40
N PHE A 192 -6.60 -1.16 5.59
CA PHE A 192 -6.53 0.01 4.72
C PHE A 192 -7.67 0.05 3.71
N ARG A 193 -7.95 -1.07 3.03
CA ARG A 193 -9.05 -1.16 2.05
C ARG A 193 -10.40 -0.90 2.72
N ASN A 194 -10.70 -1.59 3.82
CA ASN A 194 -11.96 -1.45 4.51
C ASN A 194 -12.19 0.00 4.99
N ALA A 195 -11.13 0.68 5.44
CA ALA A 195 -11.21 2.08 5.81
C ALA A 195 -11.48 2.98 4.60
N VAL A 196 -10.80 2.76 3.46
CA VAL A 196 -11.04 3.49 2.21
C VAL A 196 -12.49 3.32 1.77
N ASP A 197 -12.99 2.08 1.74
CA ASP A 197 -14.35 1.76 1.32
C ASP A 197 -15.39 2.49 2.20
N SER A 198 -15.21 2.44 3.53
CA SER A 198 -16.11 3.10 4.47
C SER A 198 -16.03 4.63 4.39
N LEU A 199 -14.83 5.20 4.40
CA LEU A 199 -14.61 6.66 4.37
C LEU A 199 -15.06 7.28 3.06
N SER A 200 -14.91 6.59 1.93
CA SER A 200 -15.34 7.07 0.61
C SER A 200 -16.84 7.28 0.52
N THR A 201 -17.64 6.57 1.34
CA THR A 201 -19.09 6.78 1.41
C THR A 201 -19.47 8.13 2.05
N VAL A 202 -18.60 8.66 2.93
CA VAL A 202 -18.83 9.90 3.67
C VAL A 202 -18.11 11.09 3.05
N TYR A 203 -16.86 10.87 2.57
CA TYR A 203 -15.97 11.92 2.09
C TYR A 203 -15.35 11.56 0.73
N PRO A 204 -16.14 11.35 -0.34
CA PRO A 204 -15.65 10.83 -1.62
C PRO A 204 -14.61 11.72 -2.30
N GLU A 205 -14.65 13.04 -2.05
CA GLU A 205 -13.72 13.99 -2.66
C GLU A 205 -12.49 14.31 -1.81
N SER A 206 -12.38 13.74 -0.61
CA SER A 206 -11.27 14.02 0.31
C SER A 206 -9.92 13.63 -0.27
N LYS A 207 -8.96 14.56 -0.29
CA LYS A 207 -7.56 14.32 -0.67
C LYS A 207 -6.88 13.26 0.19
N TYR A 208 -7.24 13.18 1.45
CA TYR A 208 -6.68 12.22 2.41
C TYR A 208 -7.12 10.78 2.08
N ILE A 209 -8.38 10.61 1.67
CA ILE A 209 -8.90 9.30 1.28
C ILE A 209 -8.31 8.86 -0.07
N LYS A 210 -8.17 9.79 -1.03
CA LYS A 210 -7.49 9.51 -2.30
C LYS A 210 -6.03 9.06 -2.09
N ALA A 211 -5.35 9.66 -1.11
CA ALA A 211 -4.00 9.25 -0.72
C ALA A 211 -3.98 7.88 -0.02
N LEU A 212 -4.92 7.63 0.90
CA LEU A 212 -5.06 6.35 1.59
C LEU A 212 -5.39 5.22 0.61
N SER A 213 -6.21 5.48 -0.43
CA SER A 213 -6.53 4.51 -1.49
C SER A 213 -5.29 4.07 -2.25
N LYS A 214 -4.43 5.01 -2.65
CA LYS A 214 -3.15 4.68 -3.30
C LYS A 214 -2.24 3.82 -2.42
N GLU A 215 -2.19 4.11 -1.13
CA GLU A 215 -1.43 3.30 -0.18
C GLU A 215 -2.05 1.90 -0.01
N ALA A 216 -3.37 1.80 0.06
CA ALA A 216 -4.08 0.53 0.12
C ALA A 216 -3.79 -0.34 -1.11
N GLU A 217 -3.87 0.22 -2.32
CA GLU A 217 -3.56 -0.46 -3.58
C GLU A 217 -2.12 -0.99 -3.59
N LYS A 218 -1.17 -0.16 -3.18
CA LYS A 218 0.25 -0.54 -3.08
C LYS A 218 0.45 -1.72 -2.10
N ARG A 219 -0.16 -1.65 -0.91
CA ARG A 219 -0.07 -2.72 0.10
C ARG A 219 -0.72 -4.02 -0.37
N PHE A 220 -1.84 -3.94 -1.08
CA PHE A 220 -2.46 -5.12 -1.70
C PHE A 220 -1.54 -5.77 -2.74
N GLY A 221 -0.89 -4.98 -3.57
CA GLY A 221 0.11 -5.49 -4.52
C GLY A 221 1.24 -6.26 -3.83
N TYR A 222 1.76 -5.73 -2.71
CA TYR A 222 2.77 -6.43 -1.91
C TYR A 222 2.24 -7.71 -1.26
N MET A 223 1.03 -7.69 -0.72
CA MET A 223 0.41 -8.88 -0.11
C MET A 223 0.20 -9.99 -1.15
N GLU A 224 -0.29 -9.64 -2.34
CA GLU A 224 -0.43 -10.60 -3.45
C GLU A 224 0.93 -11.18 -3.87
N LEU A 225 1.95 -10.34 -3.99
CA LEU A 225 3.30 -10.77 -4.34
C LEU A 225 3.85 -11.73 -3.29
N GLN A 226 3.74 -11.40 -2.01
CA GLN A 226 4.18 -12.26 -0.91
C GLN A 226 3.44 -13.61 -0.90
N SER A 227 2.12 -13.58 -1.12
CA SER A 227 1.31 -14.82 -1.23
C SER A 227 1.79 -15.71 -2.37
N ARG A 228 2.16 -15.11 -3.52
CA ARG A 228 2.70 -15.84 -4.67
C ARG A 228 4.06 -16.45 -4.39
N ILE A 229 4.94 -15.72 -3.71
CA ILE A 229 6.27 -16.22 -3.29
C ILE A 229 6.10 -17.40 -2.34
N MET A 230 5.23 -17.28 -1.32
CA MET A 230 4.96 -18.38 -0.39
C MET A 230 4.35 -19.61 -1.09
N SER A 231 3.48 -19.38 -2.08
CA SER A 231 2.94 -20.49 -2.89
C SER A 231 4.03 -21.14 -3.76
N ALA A 232 4.98 -20.34 -4.26
CA ALA A 232 6.12 -20.82 -5.03
C ALA A 232 7.05 -21.74 -4.19
N GLU A 233 7.30 -21.37 -2.94
CA GLU A 233 8.07 -22.23 -2.01
C GLU A 233 7.40 -23.59 -1.80
N ALA A 234 6.05 -23.63 -1.80
CA ALA A 234 5.28 -24.87 -1.62
C ALA A 234 5.26 -25.77 -2.87
N ILE A 235 5.36 -25.20 -4.08
CA ILE A 235 5.27 -25.92 -5.37
C ILE A 235 6.55 -25.85 -6.19
N GLY A 236 7.63 -25.25 -5.64
CA GLY A 236 8.95 -25.16 -6.29
C GLY A 236 9.05 -24.12 -7.42
N TYR A 237 7.99 -23.35 -7.70
CA TYR A 237 7.97 -22.24 -8.67
C TYR A 237 6.83 -21.26 -8.38
N PRO A 238 6.92 -19.99 -8.81
CA PRO A 238 5.82 -19.03 -8.66
C PRO A 238 4.59 -19.43 -9.45
N GLU A 239 3.42 -19.44 -8.80
CA GLU A 239 2.15 -19.75 -9.48
C GLU A 239 1.75 -18.64 -10.47
N ILE A 240 1.21 -19.04 -11.63
CA ILE A 240 0.62 -18.14 -12.63
C ILE A 240 -0.84 -18.53 -12.84
N ILE A 241 -1.75 -17.57 -12.67
CA ILE A 241 -3.18 -17.74 -12.91
C ILE A 241 -3.64 -16.64 -13.84
N LEU A 242 -3.79 -16.93 -15.12
CA LEU A 242 -4.14 -15.94 -16.14
C LEU A 242 -5.23 -16.46 -17.09
N PRO A 243 -6.02 -15.56 -17.71
CA PRO A 243 -7.02 -15.94 -18.68
C PRO A 243 -6.38 -16.32 -20.03
N ASN A 244 -6.92 -17.38 -20.66
CA ASN A 244 -6.63 -17.74 -22.04
C ASN A 244 -7.45 -16.88 -23.04
N ILE A 245 -7.35 -17.17 -24.34
CA ILE A 245 -8.07 -16.43 -25.40
C ILE A 245 -9.60 -16.55 -25.31
N LYS A 246 -10.13 -17.52 -24.56
CA LYS A 246 -11.56 -17.68 -24.28
C LYS A 246 -12.00 -16.97 -23.00
N GLY A 247 -11.05 -16.44 -22.21
CA GLY A 247 -11.32 -15.82 -20.92
C GLY A 247 -11.36 -16.82 -19.76
N GLU A 248 -11.06 -18.08 -19.98
CA GLU A 248 -10.98 -19.12 -18.95
C GLU A 248 -9.65 -18.97 -18.19
N LYS A 249 -9.70 -19.03 -16.85
CA LYS A 249 -8.49 -18.97 -16.02
C LYS A 249 -7.72 -20.29 -16.12
N CYS A 250 -6.47 -20.22 -16.53
CA CYS A 250 -5.52 -21.32 -16.56
C CYS A 250 -4.52 -21.14 -15.44
N LYS A 251 -4.32 -22.15 -14.59
CA LYS A 251 -3.29 -22.18 -13.57
C LYS A 251 -2.10 -23.00 -14.04
N LEU A 252 -0.91 -22.48 -13.80
CA LEU A 252 0.34 -23.17 -14.16
C LEU A 252 0.48 -24.49 -13.41
N SER A 253 0.11 -24.53 -12.12
CA SER A 253 0.15 -25.74 -11.27
C SER A 253 -0.86 -26.84 -11.68
N GLU A 254 -1.87 -26.51 -12.49
CA GLU A 254 -2.87 -27.47 -12.98
C GLU A 254 -2.51 -28.05 -14.37
N VAL A 255 -1.34 -27.70 -14.91
CA VAL A 255 -0.88 -28.23 -16.20
C VAL A 255 -0.42 -29.67 -16.01
N ASP A 256 -1.16 -30.60 -16.62
CA ASP A 256 -0.86 -32.04 -16.57
C ASP A 256 0.24 -32.41 -17.60
N ALA A 257 1.49 -32.20 -17.21
CA ALA A 257 2.65 -32.56 -18.03
C ALA A 257 3.86 -32.88 -17.15
N LYS A 258 4.76 -33.76 -17.65
CA LYS A 258 6.02 -34.08 -16.94
C LYS A 258 6.98 -32.90 -16.95
N VAL A 259 6.97 -32.14 -18.05
CA VAL A 259 7.85 -30.98 -18.27
C VAL A 259 7.01 -29.84 -18.81
N VAL A 260 7.02 -28.70 -18.14
CA VAL A 260 6.34 -27.49 -18.59
C VAL A 260 7.36 -26.41 -18.89
N MET A 261 7.29 -25.83 -20.07
CA MET A 261 8.05 -24.62 -20.40
C MET A 261 7.17 -23.40 -20.19
N VAL A 262 7.53 -22.55 -19.23
CA VAL A 262 6.95 -21.22 -19.08
C VAL A 262 7.68 -20.26 -20.01
N HIS A 263 6.98 -19.71 -20.98
CA HIS A 263 7.52 -18.81 -22.00
C HIS A 263 6.89 -17.43 -21.92
N PHE A 264 7.66 -16.43 -21.52
CA PHE A 264 7.24 -15.03 -21.54
C PHE A 264 7.62 -14.38 -22.87
N TRP A 265 6.65 -13.73 -23.51
CA TRP A 265 6.84 -13.17 -24.85
C TRP A 265 5.96 -11.94 -25.10
N SER A 266 6.14 -11.30 -26.26
CA SER A 266 5.28 -10.23 -26.76
C SER A 266 4.75 -10.58 -28.16
N ALA A 267 3.42 -10.53 -28.31
CA ALA A 267 2.74 -10.73 -29.59
C ALA A 267 2.98 -9.58 -30.59
N SER A 268 3.43 -8.41 -30.11
CA SER A 268 3.82 -7.29 -30.96
C SER A 268 5.19 -7.48 -31.63
N SER A 269 6.05 -8.38 -31.10
CA SER A 269 7.38 -8.66 -31.66
C SER A 269 7.31 -9.61 -32.85
N ALA A 270 7.77 -9.16 -34.02
CA ALA A 270 7.86 -9.99 -35.23
C ALA A 270 8.85 -11.16 -35.05
N GLU A 271 9.97 -10.92 -34.39
CA GLU A 271 11.00 -11.92 -34.10
C GLU A 271 10.46 -13.05 -33.23
N GLN A 272 9.71 -12.72 -32.18
CA GLN A 272 9.14 -13.71 -31.27
C GLN A 272 7.99 -14.50 -31.93
N LYS A 273 7.24 -13.87 -32.82
CA LYS A 273 6.27 -14.59 -33.67
C LYS A 273 6.95 -15.62 -34.60
N MET A 274 8.08 -15.26 -35.19
CA MET A 274 8.88 -16.21 -35.97
C MET A 274 9.42 -17.34 -35.11
N PHE A 275 9.93 -17.03 -33.93
CA PHE A 275 10.42 -18.03 -32.97
C PHE A 275 9.32 -19.05 -32.58
N ASN A 276 8.08 -18.62 -32.39
CA ASN A 276 6.95 -19.50 -32.15
C ASN A 276 6.76 -20.53 -33.31
N GLN A 277 6.86 -20.05 -34.56
CA GLN A 277 6.61 -20.90 -35.74
C GLN A 277 7.80 -21.80 -36.05
N ASP A 278 9.00 -21.25 -36.05
CA ASP A 278 10.18 -21.91 -36.59
C ASP A 278 10.88 -22.82 -35.57
N ILE A 279 10.73 -22.48 -34.27
CA ILE A 279 11.41 -23.19 -33.18
C ILE A 279 10.41 -23.92 -32.27
N LEU A 280 9.45 -23.19 -31.69
CA LEU A 280 8.59 -23.78 -30.65
C LEU A 280 7.60 -24.80 -31.19
N LYS A 281 6.99 -24.56 -32.33
CA LYS A 281 6.04 -25.54 -32.91
C LYS A 281 6.70 -26.88 -33.25
N PRO A 282 7.84 -26.93 -33.94
CA PRO A 282 8.54 -28.18 -34.16
C PRO A 282 8.97 -28.89 -32.87
N VAL A 283 9.38 -28.13 -31.84
CA VAL A 283 9.73 -28.71 -30.52
C VAL A 283 8.48 -29.26 -29.84
N TYR A 284 7.38 -28.54 -29.87
CA TYR A 284 6.11 -28.99 -29.30
C TYR A 284 5.61 -30.26 -29.97
N ASP A 285 5.59 -30.30 -31.30
CA ASP A 285 5.14 -31.47 -32.08
C ASP A 285 6.00 -32.71 -31.77
N GLU A 286 7.30 -32.55 -31.52
CA GLU A 286 8.21 -33.65 -31.20
C GLU A 286 8.03 -34.22 -29.79
N PHE A 287 7.72 -33.36 -28.82
CA PHE A 287 7.79 -33.74 -27.39
C PHE A 287 6.45 -33.71 -26.65
N HIS A 288 5.39 -33.10 -27.18
CA HIS A 288 4.11 -33.00 -26.48
C HIS A 288 3.56 -34.36 -26.10
N SER A 289 3.55 -35.32 -27.05
CA SER A 289 3.08 -36.70 -26.79
C SER A 289 3.95 -37.46 -25.76
N LYS A 290 5.11 -36.93 -25.40
CA LYS A 290 6.03 -37.48 -24.39
C LYS A 290 5.88 -36.80 -23.00
N GLY A 291 4.91 -35.89 -22.86
CA GLY A 291 4.63 -35.18 -21.61
C GLY A 291 5.27 -33.82 -21.51
N PHE A 292 5.54 -33.13 -22.62
CA PHE A 292 5.95 -31.75 -22.65
C PHE A 292 4.79 -30.80 -22.95
N GLU A 293 4.68 -29.71 -22.24
CA GLU A 293 3.70 -28.66 -22.47
C GLU A 293 4.35 -27.26 -22.43
N ILE A 294 3.75 -26.31 -23.14
CA ILE A 294 4.14 -24.91 -23.11
C ILE A 294 3.04 -24.09 -22.45
N TYR A 295 3.40 -23.39 -21.39
CA TYR A 295 2.56 -22.37 -20.76
C TYR A 295 3.10 -20.99 -21.15
N GLN A 296 2.48 -20.37 -22.17
CA GLN A 296 2.96 -19.16 -22.80
C GLN A 296 2.25 -17.92 -22.25
N VAL A 297 3.01 -16.99 -21.69
CA VAL A 297 2.52 -15.75 -21.07
C VAL A 297 2.87 -14.55 -21.95
N ALA A 298 1.86 -13.92 -22.52
CA ALA A 298 2.05 -12.68 -23.27
C ALA A 298 2.10 -11.48 -22.33
N LEU A 299 3.15 -10.68 -22.47
CA LEU A 299 3.35 -9.40 -21.76
C LEU A 299 2.96 -8.23 -22.68
N ASP A 300 1.76 -8.29 -23.23
CA ASP A 300 1.19 -7.26 -24.09
C ASP A 300 0.05 -6.51 -23.39
N VAL A 301 -0.11 -5.23 -23.69
CA VAL A 301 -1.26 -4.43 -23.21
C VAL A 301 -2.49 -4.69 -24.08
N ASP A 302 -2.26 -4.89 -25.38
CA ASP A 302 -3.34 -5.13 -26.35
C ASP A 302 -3.73 -6.61 -26.38
N LYS A 303 -4.78 -6.94 -25.60
CA LYS A 303 -5.36 -8.28 -25.57
C LYS A 303 -5.92 -8.73 -26.92
N GLY A 304 -6.41 -7.80 -27.75
CA GLY A 304 -6.97 -8.08 -29.08
C GLY A 304 -5.87 -8.55 -30.03
N LEU A 305 -4.76 -7.82 -30.10
CA LEU A 305 -3.60 -8.20 -30.90
C LEU A 305 -3.04 -9.55 -30.49
N TRP A 306 -2.83 -9.79 -29.18
CA TRP A 306 -2.39 -11.08 -28.69
C TRP A 306 -3.31 -12.22 -29.10
N ALA A 307 -4.63 -12.09 -28.88
CA ALA A 307 -5.58 -13.13 -29.22
C ALA A 307 -5.65 -13.40 -30.75
N GLN A 308 -5.48 -12.36 -31.56
CA GLN A 308 -5.40 -12.46 -33.01
C GLN A 308 -4.15 -13.27 -33.41
N VAL A 309 -2.98 -12.94 -32.89
CA VAL A 309 -1.70 -13.63 -33.18
C VAL A 309 -1.78 -15.11 -32.80
N VAL A 310 -2.32 -15.43 -31.62
CA VAL A 310 -2.49 -16.82 -31.15
C VAL A 310 -3.34 -17.62 -32.15
N LYS A 311 -4.44 -17.03 -32.64
CA LYS A 311 -5.33 -17.67 -33.64
C LYS A 311 -4.69 -17.81 -35.02
N GLU A 312 -4.06 -16.74 -35.50
CA GLU A 312 -3.41 -16.72 -36.83
C GLU A 312 -2.27 -17.72 -36.89
N GLN A 313 -1.47 -17.80 -35.85
CA GLN A 313 -0.36 -18.75 -35.76
C GLN A 313 -0.81 -20.16 -35.39
N LYS A 314 -2.09 -20.37 -35.05
CA LYS A 314 -2.63 -21.65 -34.57
C LYS A 314 -1.73 -22.29 -33.53
N LEU A 315 -1.41 -21.51 -32.46
CA LEU A 315 -0.55 -21.99 -31.40
C LEU A 315 -1.24 -23.12 -30.63
N PRO A 316 -0.65 -24.34 -30.55
CA PRO A 316 -1.34 -25.51 -30.01
C PRO A 316 -1.33 -25.63 -28.50
N TRP A 317 -0.52 -24.80 -27.81
CA TRP A 317 -0.27 -24.85 -26.40
C TRP A 317 -1.12 -23.83 -25.58
N ILE A 318 -0.95 -23.83 -24.25
CA ILE A 318 -1.65 -22.92 -23.35
C ILE A 318 -1.09 -21.52 -23.53
N SER A 319 -1.91 -20.59 -24.01
CA SER A 319 -1.56 -19.18 -24.21
C SER A 319 -2.41 -18.28 -23.33
N VAL A 320 -1.78 -17.47 -22.48
CA VAL A 320 -2.44 -16.58 -21.50
C VAL A 320 -1.89 -15.17 -21.56
N CYS A 321 -2.68 -14.18 -21.07
CA CYS A 321 -2.29 -12.78 -21.05
C CYS A 321 -2.98 -12.02 -19.90
N ASP A 322 -2.26 -11.15 -19.18
CA ASP A 322 -2.82 -10.27 -18.14
C ASP A 322 -3.18 -8.87 -18.64
N SER A 323 -2.79 -8.54 -19.87
CA SER A 323 -2.99 -7.23 -20.52
C SER A 323 -2.39 -6.04 -19.75
N ARG A 324 -1.35 -6.27 -18.95
CA ARG A 324 -0.67 -5.24 -18.13
C ARG A 324 0.67 -4.77 -18.73
N GLY A 325 1.18 -5.44 -19.74
CA GLY A 325 2.46 -5.12 -20.37
C GLY A 325 3.62 -5.08 -19.37
N SER A 326 4.39 -4.00 -19.38
CA SER A 326 5.48 -3.78 -18.42
C SER A 326 5.05 -3.65 -16.96
N GLY A 327 3.75 -3.48 -16.69
CA GLY A 327 3.15 -3.48 -15.35
C GLY A 327 2.75 -4.85 -14.85
N SER A 328 3.07 -5.92 -15.57
CA SER A 328 2.77 -7.28 -15.16
C SER A 328 3.51 -7.65 -13.88
N PRO A 329 2.83 -8.18 -12.85
CA PRO A 329 3.45 -8.61 -11.60
C PRO A 329 4.37 -9.82 -11.80
N TYR A 330 4.24 -10.54 -12.91
CA TYR A 330 5.07 -11.69 -13.20
C TYR A 330 6.49 -11.31 -13.65
N ILE A 331 6.71 -10.06 -14.10
CA ILE A 331 8.05 -9.56 -14.46
C ILE A 331 9.00 -9.62 -13.25
N PRO A 332 8.73 -8.96 -12.12
CA PRO A 332 9.60 -9.09 -10.96
C PRO A 332 9.57 -10.48 -10.33
N THR A 333 8.41 -11.17 -10.35
CA THR A 333 8.27 -12.51 -9.76
C THR A 333 9.17 -13.54 -10.42
N TYR A 334 9.31 -13.49 -11.74
CA TYR A 334 10.17 -14.37 -12.53
C TYR A 334 11.53 -13.73 -12.90
N ASN A 335 11.85 -12.56 -12.34
CA ASN A 335 13.08 -11.81 -12.62
C ASN A 335 13.32 -11.62 -14.13
N ILE A 336 12.28 -11.23 -14.88
CA ILE A 336 12.35 -11.07 -16.33
C ILE A 336 13.03 -9.74 -16.65
N SER A 337 14.24 -9.79 -17.21
CA SER A 337 15.01 -8.61 -17.61
C SER A 337 14.83 -8.26 -19.09
N ALA A 338 14.49 -9.24 -19.92
CA ALA A 338 14.29 -9.09 -21.36
C ALA A 338 13.34 -10.16 -21.89
N LEU A 339 12.72 -9.93 -23.06
CA LEU A 339 11.89 -10.88 -23.76
C LEU A 339 12.59 -11.36 -25.06
N PRO A 340 12.42 -12.63 -25.43
CA PRO A 340 11.67 -13.69 -24.73
C PRO A 340 12.44 -14.22 -23.51
N ALA A 341 11.70 -14.71 -22.48
CA ALA A 341 12.25 -15.38 -21.31
C ALA A 341 11.65 -16.78 -21.16
N PHE A 342 12.48 -17.76 -20.78
CA PHE A 342 12.09 -19.16 -20.70
C PHE A 342 12.45 -19.77 -19.36
N TYR A 343 11.55 -20.58 -18.81
CA TYR A 343 11.75 -21.37 -17.60
C TYR A 343 11.24 -22.78 -17.83
N ILE A 344 11.97 -23.77 -17.36
CA ILE A 344 11.54 -25.16 -17.41
C ILE A 344 11.14 -25.61 -16.01
N ILE A 345 9.99 -26.21 -15.90
CA ILE A 345 9.50 -26.88 -14.70
C ILE A 345 9.51 -28.38 -14.97
N ALA A 346 10.13 -29.15 -14.10
CA ALA A 346 10.10 -30.60 -14.14
C ALA A 346 10.05 -31.15 -12.71
N ASN A 347 9.23 -32.18 -12.48
CA ASN A 347 9.04 -32.78 -11.15
C ASN A 347 8.57 -31.76 -10.08
N GLY A 348 7.84 -30.72 -10.47
CA GLY A 348 7.35 -29.70 -9.55
C GLY A 348 8.39 -28.63 -9.14
N GLU A 349 9.54 -28.57 -9.79
CA GLU A 349 10.61 -27.61 -9.50
C GLU A 349 11.09 -26.89 -10.77
N LEU A 350 11.56 -25.65 -10.60
CA LEU A 350 12.26 -24.93 -11.66
C LEU A 350 13.62 -25.59 -11.91
N VAL A 351 13.90 -25.89 -13.16
CA VAL A 351 15.18 -26.45 -13.58
C VAL A 351 16.14 -25.31 -13.90
N ASP A 352 17.31 -25.31 -13.26
CA ASP A 352 18.36 -24.35 -13.54
C ASP A 352 18.91 -24.51 -14.98
N GLY A 353 18.95 -23.41 -15.72
CA GLY A 353 19.57 -23.34 -17.04
C GLY A 353 19.01 -22.23 -17.91
N SER A 354 19.87 -21.40 -18.51
CA SER A 354 19.50 -20.45 -19.55
C SER A 354 19.38 -21.20 -20.90
N LEU A 355 18.18 -21.30 -21.44
CA LEU A 355 17.90 -21.89 -22.74
C LEU A 355 18.10 -20.81 -23.82
N VAL A 356 19.24 -20.82 -24.50
CA VAL A 356 19.63 -19.72 -25.40
C VAL A 356 19.33 -20.02 -26.87
N ASP A 357 19.30 -21.30 -27.27
CA ASP A 357 19.05 -21.71 -28.67
C ASP A 357 18.21 -22.99 -28.80
N ASP A 358 17.77 -23.32 -30.04
CA ASP A 358 16.99 -24.49 -30.33
C ASP A 358 17.68 -25.81 -29.92
N LYS A 359 18.99 -25.91 -30.05
CA LYS A 359 19.72 -27.14 -29.72
C LYS A 359 19.74 -27.40 -28.23
N SER A 360 20.00 -26.35 -27.42
CA SER A 360 20.01 -26.45 -25.96
C SER A 360 18.59 -26.73 -25.43
N LEU A 361 17.56 -26.10 -26.00
CA LEU A 361 16.15 -26.33 -25.66
C LEU A 361 15.76 -27.80 -25.92
N ARG A 362 15.99 -28.31 -27.13
CA ARG A 362 15.67 -29.70 -27.50
C ARG A 362 16.42 -30.71 -26.64
N ALA A 363 17.72 -30.47 -26.39
CA ALA A 363 18.53 -31.36 -25.57
C ALA A 363 18.02 -31.43 -24.13
N THR A 364 17.64 -30.27 -23.55
CA THR A 364 17.10 -30.16 -22.20
C THR A 364 15.75 -30.88 -22.10
N ILE A 365 14.79 -30.58 -22.99
CA ILE A 365 13.47 -31.24 -22.98
C ILE A 365 13.63 -32.74 -23.16
N LYS A 366 14.44 -33.20 -24.14
CA LYS A 366 14.69 -34.63 -24.39
C LYS A 366 15.24 -35.37 -23.18
N LYS A 367 16.05 -34.70 -22.36
CA LYS A 367 16.60 -35.28 -21.10
C LYS A 367 15.53 -35.42 -20.04
N LEU A 368 14.61 -34.46 -19.94
CA LEU A 368 13.63 -34.36 -18.86
C LEU A 368 12.36 -35.17 -19.11
N VAL A 369 11.95 -35.39 -20.40
CA VAL A 369 10.76 -36.18 -20.75
C VAL A 369 11.01 -37.68 -20.79
N LYS A 370 12.26 -38.13 -20.60
CA LYS A 370 12.59 -39.57 -20.49
C LYS A 370 12.05 -40.13 -19.16
#